data_7481adae02e91ce5413b4023f40c3473
#
_entry.id   7481adae02e91ce5413b4023f40c3473
#
_cell.length_a   1.000
_cell.length_b   1.000
_cell.length_c   1.000
_cell.angle_alpha   90.00
_cell.angle_beta   90.00
_cell.angle_gamma   90.00
#
_symmetry.space_group_name_H-M   'P 1'
#
loop_
_entity.id
_entity.type
_entity.pdbx_description
1 polymer ?
#
loop_
_entity_poly.entity_id
_entity_poly.type
_entity_poly.pdbx_seq_one_letter_code
_entity_poly.pdbx_strand_id
1 'polypeptide(L)'
;MNCSQSILRLHPNDNVAVALAPLHAGADLGGYAVGSDVPAGHKVACNALEIGVPVVKFGQLIGRATQRIHPGEHVHAHNLSFETGDIFAPVDDRKALALPEPTRTVFRGYVRPDGRVGTRNFVGILASVNCSASVCHAIAARANAELLPGLQNIDGFVPLVHDHGCGMQSSGEGFEALLRVLKGYRDHPNFGGVLIVGLGCEVNQVTLYKPTNWRDARLSTLNIQETSGSASAVAVALGKLSLISKAANEDMRTECPVSKLTLGMQCGGSDALSGITANPALGVASDILVGNGGTSILSETPEIFGAQHLLIHRSNAMTGRKIEGFLHWWKNYAAKNGATLDNNPSPGNKRGGLTTILEKSLGAVAKAGQSPLTNAYAYAERIDTSGLVYMDSPGYDPVAATGQVAAGANLIAFTTGRGSCFGAKPAPSLKIASNGGLAQSMPEEIDVDAGPIATGAVSIASKGLEIFERLIDLANGEKSKSEMFGYGDLEFVPWKIGATL
;
A
#
# COMPACT_ATOMS: atom_id res chain seq x y z
N MET A 1 14.07 31.38 18.40
CA MET A 1 12.94 30.43 18.27
C MET A 1 12.66 29.86 19.64
N ASN A 2 11.44 29.98 20.16
CA ASN A 2 11.07 29.40 21.44
C ASN A 2 11.19 27.88 21.34
N CYS A 3 12.01 27.24 22.16
CA CYS A 3 12.27 25.78 22.12
C CYS A 3 11.02 24.90 22.30
N SER A 4 9.91 25.44 22.82
CA SER A 4 8.61 24.74 22.90
C SER A 4 7.99 24.41 21.52
N GLN A 5 8.49 25.01 20.42
CA GLN A 5 8.06 24.71 19.05
C GLN A 5 8.95 23.68 18.33
N SER A 6 10.03 23.21 18.97
CA SER A 6 11.00 22.31 18.34
C SER A 6 10.73 20.83 18.58
N ILE A 7 9.84 20.49 19.51
CA ILE A 7 9.47 19.13 19.87
C ILE A 7 7.96 18.96 19.90
N LEU A 8 7.48 17.76 19.55
CA LEU A 8 6.06 17.39 19.56
C LEU A 8 5.84 16.20 20.49
N ARG A 9 5.08 16.38 21.55
CA ARG A 9 4.55 15.33 22.41
C ARG A 9 3.14 14.98 21.92
N LEU A 10 2.88 13.71 21.60
CA LEU A 10 1.68 13.28 20.88
C LEU A 10 0.53 12.89 21.82
N HIS A 11 0.86 12.47 23.04
CA HIS A 11 -0.12 12.04 24.04
C HIS A 11 0.35 12.48 25.45
N PRO A 12 -0.57 12.82 26.38
CA PRO A 12 -0.19 13.20 27.76
C PRO A 12 0.66 12.16 28.51
N ASN A 13 0.47 10.88 28.20
CA ASN A 13 1.21 9.77 28.81
C ASN A 13 2.57 9.50 28.15
N ASP A 14 2.92 10.17 27.05
CA ASP A 14 4.20 9.97 26.39
C ASP A 14 5.35 10.43 27.29
N ASN A 15 6.39 9.62 27.38
CA ASN A 15 7.63 9.99 28.08
C ASN A 15 8.77 10.33 27.12
N VAL A 16 8.44 10.40 25.82
CA VAL A 16 9.30 10.92 24.75
C VAL A 16 8.55 11.93 23.91
N ALA A 17 9.29 12.85 23.27
CA ALA A 17 8.77 13.77 22.27
C ALA A 17 9.54 13.62 20.96
N VAL A 18 8.94 13.99 19.83
CA VAL A 18 9.55 13.94 18.49
C VAL A 18 10.18 15.30 18.19
N ALA A 19 11.43 15.32 17.77
CA ALA A 19 12.12 16.51 17.30
C ALA A 19 11.58 16.94 15.93
N LEU A 20 10.97 18.11 15.82
CA LEU A 20 10.45 18.65 14.54
C LEU A 20 11.57 19.26 13.67
N ALA A 21 12.67 19.62 14.28
CA ALA A 21 13.91 20.11 13.65
C ALA A 21 15.11 19.46 14.36
N PRO A 22 16.34 19.50 13.80
CA PRO A 22 17.51 19.05 14.52
C PRO A 22 17.65 19.80 15.87
N LEU A 23 17.88 19.07 16.95
CA LEU A 23 18.15 19.63 18.28
C LEU A 23 19.65 19.51 18.56
N HIS A 24 20.29 20.60 18.95
CA HIS A 24 21.72 20.62 19.30
C HIS A 24 21.92 20.43 20.80
N ALA A 25 23.02 19.77 21.15
CA ALA A 25 23.43 19.60 22.54
C ALA A 25 23.45 20.95 23.29
N GLY A 26 22.89 20.96 24.50
CA GLY A 26 22.77 22.16 25.33
C GLY A 26 21.54 23.04 25.03
N ALA A 27 20.75 22.77 23.99
CA ALA A 27 19.51 23.50 23.73
C ALA A 27 18.50 23.27 24.87
N ASP A 28 17.86 24.33 25.35
CA ASP A 28 16.84 24.25 26.41
C ASP A 28 15.48 23.82 25.83
N LEU A 29 14.86 22.79 26.40
CA LEU A 29 13.55 22.26 26.02
C LEU A 29 12.44 22.68 27.02
N GLY A 30 12.70 23.72 27.84
CA GLY A 30 11.71 24.21 28.81
C GLY A 30 11.73 23.43 30.12
N GLY A 31 12.91 23.26 30.72
CA GLY A 31 13.12 22.61 32.01
C GLY A 31 14.20 21.56 32.04
N TYR A 32 14.73 21.18 30.88
CA TYR A 32 15.90 20.31 30.71
C TYR A 32 16.62 20.61 29.39
N ALA A 33 17.93 20.40 29.38
CA ALA A 33 18.75 20.62 28.18
C ALA A 33 18.89 19.34 27.36
N VAL A 34 19.06 19.50 26.04
CA VAL A 34 19.40 18.40 25.11
C VAL A 34 20.78 17.87 25.46
N GLY A 35 20.90 16.59 25.76
CA GLY A 35 22.15 15.95 26.20
C GLY A 35 23.15 15.67 25.05
N SER A 36 22.65 15.43 23.85
CA SER A 36 23.43 15.20 22.63
C SER A 36 22.61 15.61 21.41
N ASP A 37 23.23 15.83 20.26
CA ASP A 37 22.52 16.15 19.03
C ASP A 37 21.44 15.11 18.71
N VAL A 38 20.19 15.57 18.44
CA VAL A 38 19.05 14.74 18.08
C VAL A 38 18.59 15.13 16.67
N PRO A 39 18.65 14.24 15.67
CA PRO A 39 18.18 14.55 14.33
C PRO A 39 16.67 14.84 14.28
N ALA A 40 16.24 15.61 13.28
CA ALA A 40 14.80 15.80 13.02
C ALA A 40 14.09 14.44 12.83
N GLY A 41 12.88 14.33 13.36
CA GLY A 41 12.09 13.09 13.36
C GLY A 41 12.46 12.10 14.46
N HIS A 42 13.63 12.24 15.11
CA HIS A 42 14.03 11.35 16.21
C HIS A 42 13.39 11.76 17.54
N LYS A 43 13.47 10.85 18.51
CA LYS A 43 12.86 11.03 19.84
C LYS A 43 13.87 11.56 20.84
N VAL A 44 13.39 12.45 21.72
CA VAL A 44 14.08 12.94 22.90
C VAL A 44 13.30 12.54 24.16
N ALA A 45 13.97 12.10 25.21
CA ALA A 45 13.33 11.75 26.48
C ALA A 45 12.80 13.01 27.17
N CYS A 46 11.53 12.96 27.60
CA CYS A 46 10.92 14.02 28.41
C CYS A 46 11.14 13.81 29.91
N ASN A 47 11.35 12.56 30.34
CA ASN A 47 11.49 12.14 31.72
C ASN A 47 12.70 11.22 31.84
N ALA A 48 13.24 11.04 33.08
CA ALA A 48 14.22 10.01 33.35
C ALA A 48 13.58 8.61 33.18
N LEU A 49 14.27 7.71 32.48
CA LEU A 49 13.84 6.34 32.21
C LEU A 49 14.92 5.39 32.77
N GLU A 50 14.59 4.62 33.77
CA GLU A 50 15.47 3.57 34.31
C GLU A 50 15.44 2.35 33.38
N ILE A 51 16.42 1.45 33.51
CA ILE A 51 16.50 0.20 32.73
C ILE A 51 15.20 -0.60 32.90
N GLY A 52 14.65 -1.11 31.78
CA GLY A 52 13.41 -1.89 31.74
C GLY A 52 12.14 -1.05 31.78
N VAL A 53 12.21 0.26 32.01
CA VAL A 53 11.02 1.14 32.01
C VAL A 53 10.42 1.21 30.59
N PRO A 54 9.07 1.11 30.47
CA PRO A 54 8.37 1.30 29.21
C PRO A 54 8.66 2.67 28.58
N VAL A 55 9.02 2.69 27.31
CA VAL A 55 9.06 3.90 26.48
C VAL A 55 7.72 4.03 25.77
N VAL A 56 7.04 5.15 25.99
CA VAL A 56 5.66 5.40 25.53
C VAL A 56 5.65 6.52 24.50
N LYS A 57 5.02 6.27 23.36
CA LYS A 57 4.71 7.24 22.28
C LYS A 57 3.31 6.96 21.75
N PHE A 58 2.53 7.97 21.43
CA PHE A 58 1.10 7.86 21.07
C PHE A 58 0.22 7.30 22.21
N GLY A 59 0.62 7.42 23.48
CA GLY A 59 -0.01 6.74 24.59
C GLY A 59 0.22 5.22 24.59
N GLN A 60 1.10 4.70 23.74
CA GLN A 60 1.35 3.27 23.51
C GLN A 60 2.80 2.90 23.76
N LEU A 61 3.02 1.66 24.17
CA LEU A 61 4.36 1.11 24.34
C LEU A 61 5.06 0.99 22.97
N ILE A 62 6.28 1.56 22.87
CA ILE A 62 7.12 1.40 21.68
C ILE A 62 8.39 0.58 21.97
N GLY A 63 8.62 0.15 23.20
CA GLY A 63 9.75 -0.65 23.66
C GLY A 63 10.12 -0.33 25.10
N ARG A 64 11.26 -0.87 25.57
CA ARG A 64 11.81 -0.66 26.92
C ARG A 64 13.21 -0.07 26.86
N ALA A 65 13.53 0.79 27.81
CA ALA A 65 14.87 1.32 27.96
C ALA A 65 15.87 0.19 28.29
N THR A 66 16.95 0.08 27.52
CA THR A 66 18.01 -0.92 27.74
C THR A 66 19.14 -0.39 28.63
N GLN A 67 19.17 0.90 28.84
CA GLN A 67 20.06 1.61 29.78
C GLN A 67 19.31 2.77 30.39
N ARG A 68 19.85 3.40 31.43
CA ARG A 68 19.31 4.65 31.98
C ARG A 68 19.35 5.75 30.95
N ILE A 69 18.23 6.46 30.75
CA ILE A 69 18.10 7.59 29.82
C ILE A 69 17.69 8.82 30.63
N HIS A 70 18.43 9.91 30.50
CA HIS A 70 18.11 11.17 31.18
C HIS A 70 17.18 12.04 30.33
N PRO A 71 16.41 12.97 30.96
CA PRO A 71 15.66 13.97 30.20
C PRO A 71 16.57 14.73 29.24
N GLY A 72 16.13 14.94 28.00
CA GLY A 72 16.91 15.56 26.94
C GLY A 72 17.83 14.63 26.17
N GLU A 73 17.97 13.36 26.56
CA GLU A 73 18.78 12.41 25.80
C GLU A 73 18.03 11.84 24.57
N HIS A 74 18.80 11.54 23.54
CA HIS A 74 18.32 10.91 22.31
C HIS A 74 17.84 9.48 22.60
N VAL A 75 16.59 9.15 22.23
CA VAL A 75 16.01 7.82 22.37
C VAL A 75 15.94 7.13 21.02
N HIS A 76 16.75 6.07 20.87
CA HIS A 76 16.84 5.33 19.60
C HIS A 76 17.29 3.87 19.84
N ALA A 77 17.58 3.13 18.79
CA ALA A 77 17.94 1.71 18.84
C ALA A 77 19.17 1.38 19.72
N HIS A 78 20.00 2.37 20.12
CA HIS A 78 21.11 2.15 21.03
C HIS A 78 20.73 2.05 22.51
N ASN A 79 19.54 2.54 22.88
CA ASN A 79 19.04 2.55 24.28
C ASN A 79 17.57 2.14 24.42
N LEU A 80 16.98 1.59 23.35
CA LEU A 80 15.60 1.10 23.32
C LEU A 80 15.56 -0.26 22.62
N SER A 81 14.93 -1.26 23.24
CA SER A 81 14.64 -2.55 22.64
C SER A 81 13.19 -2.96 22.83
N PHE A 82 12.79 -4.00 22.12
CA PHE A 82 11.48 -4.62 22.20
C PHE A 82 11.63 -6.13 22.39
N GLU A 83 10.84 -6.71 23.29
CA GLU A 83 10.71 -8.14 23.47
C GLU A 83 9.32 -8.63 23.08
N THR A 84 9.22 -9.83 22.52
CA THR A 84 7.96 -10.38 21.97
C THR A 84 6.86 -10.58 23.02
N GLY A 85 7.19 -10.50 24.32
CA GLY A 85 6.24 -10.52 25.44
C GLY A 85 5.65 -9.17 25.81
N ASP A 86 6.14 -8.08 25.22
CA ASP A 86 5.80 -6.70 25.57
C ASP A 86 4.49 -6.20 24.94
N ILE A 87 3.59 -7.07 24.52
CA ILE A 87 2.29 -6.67 23.97
C ILE A 87 1.36 -6.31 25.14
N PHE A 88 1.24 -5.01 25.42
CA PHE A 88 0.24 -4.50 26.34
C PHE A 88 -1.12 -4.41 25.67
N ALA A 89 -2.19 -4.66 26.43
CA ALA A 89 -3.54 -4.27 26.05
C ALA A 89 -3.72 -2.78 26.41
N PRO A 90 -3.58 -1.87 25.47
CA PRO A 90 -3.67 -0.45 25.77
C PRO A 90 -5.12 -0.01 25.85
N VAL A 91 -5.35 1.04 26.62
CA VAL A 91 -6.62 1.76 26.62
C VAL A 91 -6.67 2.59 25.31
N ASP A 92 -7.65 2.32 24.47
CA ASP A 92 -7.95 3.20 23.32
C ASP A 92 -8.84 4.34 23.82
N ASP A 93 -8.21 5.44 24.23
CA ASP A 93 -8.88 6.66 24.68
C ASP A 93 -8.91 7.78 23.61
N ARG A 94 -8.59 7.41 22.36
CA ARG A 94 -8.59 8.36 21.24
C ARG A 94 -9.98 8.94 21.03
N LYS A 95 -10.07 10.27 21.06
CA LYS A 95 -11.29 10.97 20.70
C LYS A 95 -11.55 10.81 19.21
N ALA A 96 -12.80 10.49 18.85
CA ALA A 96 -13.20 10.46 17.46
C ALA A 96 -12.95 11.84 16.81
N LEU A 97 -12.24 11.82 15.68
CA LEU A 97 -12.01 13.02 14.88
C LEU A 97 -13.29 13.30 14.08
N ALA A 98 -13.80 14.52 14.13
CA ALA A 98 -14.89 14.94 13.26
C ALA A 98 -14.40 14.93 11.81
N LEU A 99 -15.11 14.20 10.96
CA LEU A 99 -14.78 14.11 9.54
C LEU A 99 -15.30 15.36 8.82
N PRO A 100 -14.49 15.97 7.93
CA PRO A 100 -14.98 17.03 7.06
C PRO A 100 -15.89 16.44 5.98
N GLU A 101 -16.90 17.22 5.57
CA GLU A 101 -17.76 16.86 4.45
C GLU A 101 -17.00 16.97 3.13
N PRO A 102 -17.04 15.97 2.24
CA PRO A 102 -16.41 16.04 0.93
C PRO A 102 -17.20 16.97 0.01
N THR A 103 -16.50 17.65 -0.89
CA THR A 103 -17.13 18.52 -1.91
C THR A 103 -17.65 17.70 -3.09
N ARG A 104 -17.13 16.49 -3.29
CA ARG A 104 -17.47 15.60 -4.41
C ARG A 104 -17.79 14.20 -3.91
N THR A 105 -18.91 13.66 -4.37
CA THR A 105 -19.38 12.30 -4.07
C THR A 105 -19.54 11.44 -5.31
N VAL A 106 -19.14 11.98 -6.48
CA VAL A 106 -19.16 11.32 -7.79
C VAL A 106 -17.84 11.49 -8.50
N PHE A 107 -17.54 10.56 -9.40
CA PHE A 107 -16.40 10.61 -10.31
C PHE A 107 -16.80 10.08 -11.69
N ARG A 108 -15.98 10.30 -12.72
CA ARG A 108 -16.18 9.74 -14.05
C ARG A 108 -15.30 8.51 -14.27
N GLY A 109 -15.92 7.34 -14.39
CA GLY A 109 -15.25 6.07 -14.55
C GLY A 109 -15.84 5.20 -15.67
N TYR A 110 -15.18 4.07 -15.93
CA TYR A 110 -15.59 3.09 -16.94
C TYR A 110 -16.46 2.01 -16.28
N VAL A 111 -17.77 2.06 -16.49
CA VAL A 111 -18.71 1.06 -15.97
C VAL A 111 -18.53 -0.24 -16.73
N ARG A 112 -18.26 -1.32 -16.04
CA ARG A 112 -18.15 -2.67 -16.61
C ARG A 112 -19.48 -3.39 -16.53
N PRO A 113 -19.73 -4.38 -17.43
CA PRO A 113 -21.01 -5.13 -17.45
C PRO A 113 -21.36 -5.85 -16.13
N ASP A 114 -20.38 -6.13 -15.27
CA ASP A 114 -20.60 -6.70 -13.95
C ASP A 114 -20.86 -5.66 -12.85
N GLY A 115 -21.01 -4.38 -13.22
CA GLY A 115 -21.33 -3.26 -12.33
C GLY A 115 -20.14 -2.69 -11.55
N ARG A 116 -18.92 -3.22 -11.73
CA ARG A 116 -17.69 -2.61 -11.22
C ARG A 116 -17.29 -1.42 -12.10
N VAL A 117 -16.45 -0.54 -11.56
CA VAL A 117 -16.05 0.68 -12.27
C VAL A 117 -14.54 0.78 -12.30
N GLY A 118 -13.98 0.95 -13.50
CA GLY A 118 -12.58 1.26 -13.71
C GLY A 118 -12.30 2.76 -13.62
N THR A 119 -11.17 3.12 -13.02
CA THR A 119 -10.61 4.48 -13.05
C THR A 119 -9.65 4.67 -14.23
N ARG A 120 -9.32 3.57 -14.91
CA ARG A 120 -8.50 3.48 -16.12
C ARG A 120 -9.12 2.47 -17.09
N ASN A 121 -8.64 2.50 -18.35
CA ASN A 121 -9.04 1.56 -19.40
C ASN A 121 -7.82 1.04 -20.14
N PHE A 122 -6.96 0.31 -19.42
CA PHE A 122 -5.79 -0.35 -20.00
C PHE A 122 -6.16 -1.67 -20.73
N VAL A 123 -5.25 -2.15 -21.56
CA VAL A 123 -5.28 -3.53 -22.08
C VAL A 123 -4.10 -4.28 -21.47
N GLY A 124 -4.39 -5.33 -20.69
CA GLY A 124 -3.38 -6.13 -20.01
C GLY A 124 -2.78 -7.21 -20.90
N ILE A 125 -1.46 -7.43 -20.79
CA ILE A 125 -0.74 -8.56 -21.39
C ILE A 125 -0.13 -9.33 -20.23
N LEU A 126 -0.82 -10.39 -19.80
CA LEU A 126 -0.53 -11.13 -18.58
C LEU A 126 0.26 -12.39 -18.88
N ALA A 127 1.47 -12.50 -18.35
CA ALA A 127 2.25 -13.72 -18.41
C ALA A 127 1.66 -14.79 -17.48
N SER A 128 1.46 -16.02 -17.95
CA SER A 128 1.16 -17.14 -17.06
C SER A 128 2.41 -17.72 -16.41
N VAL A 129 3.57 -17.48 -17.01
CA VAL A 129 4.87 -18.02 -16.59
C VAL A 129 6.01 -17.05 -16.92
N ASN A 130 7.09 -17.08 -16.14
CA ASN A 130 8.28 -16.27 -16.42
C ASN A 130 8.85 -16.48 -17.84
N CYS A 131 8.78 -17.70 -18.37
CA CYS A 131 9.29 -18.04 -19.71
C CYS A 131 8.62 -17.23 -20.85
N SER A 132 7.44 -16.66 -20.64
CA SER A 132 6.76 -15.77 -21.59
C SER A 132 7.04 -14.27 -21.36
N ALA A 133 7.76 -13.89 -20.30
CA ALA A 133 7.92 -12.49 -19.86
C ALA A 133 8.50 -11.58 -20.94
N SER A 134 9.61 -11.96 -21.58
CA SER A 134 10.23 -11.15 -22.64
C SER A 134 9.32 -10.97 -23.85
N VAL A 135 8.52 -11.98 -24.17
CA VAL A 135 7.55 -11.92 -25.28
C VAL A 135 6.41 -10.97 -24.90
N CYS A 136 5.92 -10.99 -23.64
CA CYS A 136 4.91 -10.04 -23.15
C CYS A 136 5.40 -8.59 -23.26
N HIS A 137 6.65 -8.31 -22.86
CA HIS A 137 7.23 -6.97 -23.02
C HIS A 137 7.33 -6.55 -24.50
N ALA A 138 7.78 -7.45 -25.39
CA ALA A 138 7.85 -7.16 -26.83
C ALA A 138 6.47 -6.90 -27.44
N ILE A 139 5.44 -7.65 -27.01
CA ILE A 139 4.05 -7.45 -27.43
C ILE A 139 3.56 -6.07 -26.96
N ALA A 140 3.76 -5.72 -25.68
CA ALA A 140 3.33 -4.45 -25.12
C ALA A 140 4.00 -3.26 -25.83
N ALA A 141 5.32 -3.32 -26.03
CA ALA A 141 6.07 -2.27 -26.71
C ALA A 141 5.52 -2.01 -28.12
N ARG A 142 5.31 -3.08 -28.89
CA ARG A 142 4.76 -2.98 -30.26
C ARG A 142 3.31 -2.51 -30.25
N ALA A 143 2.46 -3.03 -29.36
CA ALA A 143 1.07 -2.61 -29.27
C ALA A 143 0.94 -1.13 -28.90
N ASN A 144 1.76 -0.60 -27.98
CA ASN A 144 1.82 0.82 -27.65
C ASN A 144 2.30 1.67 -28.84
N ALA A 145 3.23 1.19 -29.64
CA ALA A 145 3.73 1.91 -30.81
C ALA A 145 2.77 1.85 -32.02
N GLU A 146 2.15 0.69 -32.27
CA GLU A 146 1.41 0.45 -33.52
C GLU A 146 -0.11 0.58 -33.37
N LEU A 147 -0.69 0.22 -32.22
CA LEU A 147 -2.14 0.21 -32.01
C LEU A 147 -2.66 1.41 -31.21
N LEU A 148 -1.95 1.82 -30.15
CA LEU A 148 -2.41 2.85 -29.23
C LEU A 148 -2.70 4.20 -29.91
N PRO A 149 -1.93 4.68 -30.91
CA PRO A 149 -2.21 5.98 -31.54
C PRO A 149 -3.59 6.09 -32.19
N GLY A 150 -4.23 4.96 -32.52
CA GLY A 150 -5.59 4.91 -33.08
C GLY A 150 -6.72 4.73 -32.07
N LEU A 151 -6.41 4.74 -30.74
CA LEU A 151 -7.34 4.38 -29.66
C LEU A 151 -7.48 5.55 -28.67
N GLN A 152 -8.64 6.24 -28.68
CA GLN A 152 -8.85 7.43 -27.88
C GLN A 152 -9.21 7.15 -26.41
N ASN A 153 -9.84 5.99 -26.15
CA ASN A 153 -10.33 5.62 -24.81
C ASN A 153 -9.49 4.52 -24.14
N ILE A 154 -8.28 4.23 -24.65
CA ILE A 154 -7.36 3.25 -24.09
C ILE A 154 -6.17 4.00 -23.48
N ASP A 155 -5.86 3.71 -22.23
CA ASP A 155 -4.76 4.34 -21.48
C ASP A 155 -3.38 3.72 -21.81
N GLY A 156 -3.34 2.54 -22.42
CA GLY A 156 -2.12 1.86 -22.87
C GLY A 156 -2.20 0.34 -22.80
N PHE A 157 -1.14 -0.32 -23.29
CA PHE A 157 -0.93 -1.75 -23.20
C PHE A 157 0.11 -2.04 -22.12
N VAL A 158 -0.26 -2.81 -21.09
CA VAL A 158 0.55 -3.04 -19.88
C VAL A 158 1.03 -4.48 -19.82
N PRO A 159 2.36 -4.72 -19.83
CA PRO A 159 2.91 -6.06 -19.61
C PRO A 159 2.89 -6.36 -18.10
N LEU A 160 2.26 -7.46 -17.71
CA LEU A 160 2.20 -7.95 -16.34
C LEU A 160 2.99 -9.27 -16.27
N VAL A 161 4.25 -9.18 -15.87
CA VAL A 161 5.20 -10.29 -15.87
C VAL A 161 5.67 -10.59 -14.45
N HIS A 162 5.95 -11.86 -14.18
CA HIS A 162 6.40 -12.34 -12.87
C HIS A 162 7.38 -13.52 -13.01
N ASP A 163 8.04 -13.91 -11.92
CA ASP A 163 9.05 -14.96 -11.86
C ASP A 163 8.52 -16.34 -11.46
N HIS A 164 7.22 -16.56 -11.61
CA HIS A 164 6.49 -17.78 -11.24
C HIS A 164 5.95 -18.54 -12.45
N GLY A 165 5.11 -19.57 -12.16
CA GLY A 165 4.30 -20.31 -13.11
C GLY A 165 4.88 -21.66 -13.52
N CYS A 166 6.18 -21.90 -13.25
CA CYS A 166 6.86 -23.18 -13.41
C CYS A 166 7.78 -23.44 -12.20
N GLY A 167 8.25 -24.66 -12.02
CA GLY A 167 9.08 -25.04 -10.89
C GLY A 167 8.37 -24.88 -9.54
N MET A 168 7.05 -25.06 -9.49
CA MET A 168 6.21 -24.93 -8.30
C MET A 168 5.21 -26.09 -8.23
N GLN A 169 4.63 -26.31 -7.05
CA GLN A 169 3.54 -27.27 -6.89
C GLN A 169 2.30 -26.82 -7.69
N SER A 170 1.52 -27.78 -8.18
CA SER A 170 0.27 -27.54 -8.92
C SER A 170 -0.96 -27.38 -8.00
N SER A 171 -0.74 -27.31 -6.69
CA SER A 171 -1.78 -27.14 -5.65
C SER A 171 -1.16 -26.53 -4.40
N GLY A 172 -2.02 -26.16 -3.43
CA GLY A 172 -1.63 -25.60 -2.14
C GLY A 172 -1.48 -24.09 -2.18
N GLU A 173 -1.10 -23.53 -1.04
CA GLU A 173 -1.20 -22.10 -0.72
C GLU A 173 -0.51 -21.18 -1.75
N GLY A 174 0.71 -21.53 -2.17
CA GLY A 174 1.46 -20.73 -3.14
C GLY A 174 0.82 -20.73 -4.54
N PHE A 175 0.34 -21.88 -5.00
CA PHE A 175 -0.35 -21.98 -6.28
C PHE A 175 -1.70 -21.25 -6.26
N GLU A 176 -2.46 -21.41 -5.19
CA GLU A 176 -3.74 -20.72 -5.01
C GLU A 176 -3.58 -19.19 -4.90
N ALA A 177 -2.52 -18.72 -4.23
CA ALA A 177 -2.19 -17.30 -4.16
C ALA A 177 -1.89 -16.74 -5.57
N LEU A 178 -1.05 -17.44 -6.37
CA LEU A 178 -0.78 -17.04 -7.75
C LEU A 178 -2.05 -17.02 -8.60
N LEU A 179 -2.90 -18.05 -8.48
CA LEU A 179 -4.18 -18.11 -9.21
C LEU A 179 -5.10 -16.94 -8.86
N ARG A 180 -5.19 -16.58 -7.56
CA ARG A 180 -6.00 -15.42 -7.12
C ARG A 180 -5.47 -14.13 -7.73
N VAL A 181 -4.15 -13.90 -7.69
CA VAL A 181 -3.53 -12.72 -8.29
C VAL A 181 -3.85 -12.63 -9.78
N LEU A 182 -3.54 -13.67 -10.56
CA LEU A 182 -3.70 -13.61 -12.02
C LEU A 182 -5.18 -13.52 -12.42
N LYS A 183 -6.09 -14.19 -11.72
CA LYS A 183 -7.54 -14.07 -11.94
C LYS A 183 -8.04 -12.67 -11.54
N GLY A 184 -7.53 -12.11 -10.44
CA GLY A 184 -7.86 -10.76 -10.00
C GLY A 184 -7.49 -9.72 -11.05
N TYR A 185 -6.26 -9.79 -11.58
CA TYR A 185 -5.81 -8.90 -12.66
C TYR A 185 -6.56 -9.14 -13.97
N ARG A 186 -6.79 -10.41 -14.36
CA ARG A 186 -7.63 -10.73 -15.53
C ARG A 186 -8.99 -10.03 -15.47
N ASP A 187 -9.59 -10.02 -14.30
CA ASP A 187 -10.96 -9.51 -14.08
C ASP A 187 -10.98 -8.07 -13.56
N HIS A 188 -9.81 -7.41 -13.43
CA HIS A 188 -9.72 -6.07 -12.84
C HIS A 188 -10.48 -5.03 -13.69
N PRO A 189 -11.29 -4.12 -13.06
CA PRO A 189 -12.12 -3.17 -13.79
C PRO A 189 -11.30 -2.10 -14.54
N ASN A 190 -10.04 -1.84 -14.17
CA ASN A 190 -9.16 -0.92 -14.88
C ASN A 190 -8.61 -1.51 -16.19
N PHE A 191 -8.88 -2.80 -16.49
CA PHE A 191 -8.61 -3.38 -17.81
C PHE A 191 -9.90 -3.45 -18.63
N GLY A 192 -9.89 -2.81 -19.80
CA GLY A 192 -10.92 -2.98 -20.84
C GLY A 192 -10.83 -4.34 -21.53
N GLY A 193 -9.65 -4.95 -21.53
CA GLY A 193 -9.41 -6.28 -22.06
C GLY A 193 -8.06 -6.85 -21.66
N VAL A 194 -7.85 -8.17 -21.83
CA VAL A 194 -6.64 -8.87 -21.40
C VAL A 194 -6.25 -9.94 -22.41
N LEU A 195 -4.95 -10.02 -22.73
CA LEU A 195 -4.32 -11.15 -23.41
C LEU A 195 -3.45 -11.92 -22.41
N ILE A 196 -3.68 -13.23 -22.24
CA ILE A 196 -2.84 -14.08 -21.40
C ILE A 196 -1.89 -14.87 -22.28
N VAL A 197 -0.59 -14.77 -21.98
CA VAL A 197 0.49 -15.37 -22.78
C VAL A 197 1.23 -16.41 -21.94
N GLY A 198 1.15 -17.67 -22.36
CA GLY A 198 1.90 -18.78 -21.83
C GLY A 198 3.04 -19.23 -22.74
N LEU A 199 3.93 -20.07 -22.21
CA LEU A 199 4.89 -20.82 -23.02
C LEU A 199 4.20 -22.01 -23.64
N GLY A 200 3.45 -22.83 -22.87
CA GLY A 200 2.71 -24.00 -23.27
C GLY A 200 3.00 -25.26 -22.44
N CYS A 201 4.10 -25.29 -21.66
CA CYS A 201 4.49 -26.42 -20.81
C CYS A 201 4.58 -26.13 -19.32
N GLU A 202 4.20 -24.94 -18.90
CA GLU A 202 4.22 -24.50 -17.51
C GLU A 202 3.17 -25.20 -16.64
N VAL A 203 3.37 -25.17 -15.31
CA VAL A 203 2.39 -25.64 -14.32
C VAL A 203 1.13 -24.77 -14.34
N ASN A 204 1.33 -23.45 -14.45
CA ASN A 204 0.26 -22.46 -14.45
C ASN A 204 -0.28 -22.22 -15.87
N GLN A 205 -0.98 -23.21 -16.42
CA GLN A 205 -1.49 -23.23 -17.80
C GLN A 205 -2.50 -22.11 -18.10
N VAL A 206 -2.43 -21.54 -19.32
CA VAL A 206 -3.38 -20.50 -19.77
C VAL A 206 -4.84 -20.99 -19.75
N THR A 207 -5.08 -22.28 -19.81
CA THR A 207 -6.41 -22.91 -19.75
C THR A 207 -7.12 -22.71 -18.40
N LEU A 208 -6.39 -22.34 -17.33
CA LEU A 208 -6.94 -22.03 -16.02
C LEU A 208 -7.67 -20.66 -15.99
N TYR A 209 -7.49 -19.85 -17.02
CA TYR A 209 -7.98 -18.47 -17.12
C TYR A 209 -9.04 -18.30 -18.21
N LYS A 210 -9.87 -19.32 -18.42
CA LYS A 210 -11.00 -19.23 -19.36
C LYS A 210 -11.88 -18.02 -19.05
N PRO A 211 -12.47 -17.40 -20.08
CA PRO A 211 -13.38 -16.27 -19.87
C PRO A 211 -14.51 -16.67 -18.95
N THR A 212 -14.89 -15.72 -18.10
CA THR A 212 -16.12 -15.76 -17.31
C THR A 212 -16.93 -14.52 -17.61
N ASN A 213 -18.18 -14.68 -17.99
CA ASN A 213 -19.12 -13.59 -18.25
C ASN A 213 -18.76 -12.72 -19.47
N TRP A 214 -18.85 -11.38 -19.30
CA TRP A 214 -18.75 -10.35 -20.34
C TRP A 214 -17.38 -10.24 -21.03
N ARG A 215 -16.35 -10.92 -20.53
CA ARG A 215 -14.99 -10.84 -21.10
C ARG A 215 -14.77 -11.71 -22.33
N ASP A 216 -15.76 -12.46 -22.80
CA ASP A 216 -15.58 -13.40 -23.93
C ASP A 216 -14.93 -12.75 -25.16
N ALA A 217 -15.38 -11.54 -25.55
CA ALA A 217 -14.78 -10.79 -26.67
C ALA A 217 -13.54 -9.96 -26.26
N ARG A 218 -13.20 -9.86 -24.97
CA ARG A 218 -12.16 -9.00 -24.42
C ARG A 218 -11.08 -9.76 -23.66
N LEU A 219 -11.12 -11.09 -23.72
CA LEU A 219 -10.10 -11.99 -23.19
C LEU A 219 -9.65 -12.96 -24.27
N SER A 220 -8.34 -13.05 -24.45
CA SER A 220 -7.75 -14.06 -25.33
C SER A 220 -6.53 -14.71 -24.67
N THR A 221 -6.17 -15.87 -25.13
CA THR A 221 -4.97 -16.61 -24.70
C THR A 221 -4.07 -16.93 -25.88
N LEU A 222 -2.77 -17.13 -25.60
CA LEU A 222 -1.76 -17.49 -26.58
C LEU A 222 -0.69 -18.36 -25.91
N ASN A 223 -0.37 -19.52 -26.48
CA ASN A 223 0.82 -20.30 -26.14
C ASN A 223 1.92 -20.06 -27.18
N ILE A 224 3.12 -19.70 -26.78
CA ILE A 224 4.26 -19.44 -27.67
C ILE A 224 4.62 -20.69 -28.43
N GLN A 225 4.61 -21.86 -27.77
CA GLN A 225 4.94 -23.17 -28.39
C GLN A 225 3.95 -23.64 -29.48
N GLU A 226 2.75 -23.03 -29.53
CA GLU A 226 1.76 -23.28 -30.58
C GLU A 226 1.95 -22.37 -31.81
N THR A 227 3.03 -21.57 -31.83
CA THR A 227 3.41 -20.69 -32.94
C THR A 227 4.76 -21.09 -33.52
N SER A 228 5.14 -20.48 -34.64
CA SER A 228 6.44 -20.75 -35.29
C SER A 228 7.61 -20.01 -34.61
N GLY A 229 7.50 -19.68 -33.34
CA GLY A 229 8.52 -18.98 -32.55
C GLY A 229 8.06 -17.59 -32.05
N SER A 230 8.93 -16.91 -31.29
CA SER A 230 8.58 -15.67 -30.59
C SER A 230 8.15 -14.54 -31.52
N ALA A 231 8.77 -14.36 -32.68
CA ALA A 231 8.36 -13.34 -33.65
C ALA A 231 6.96 -13.60 -34.20
N SER A 232 6.62 -14.85 -34.49
CA SER A 232 5.27 -15.25 -34.88
C SER A 232 4.27 -15.08 -33.75
N ALA A 233 4.64 -15.44 -32.52
CA ALA A 233 3.81 -15.22 -31.34
C ALA A 233 3.46 -13.72 -31.13
N VAL A 234 4.44 -12.83 -31.31
CA VAL A 234 4.20 -11.37 -31.25
C VAL A 234 3.22 -10.92 -32.33
N ALA A 235 3.39 -11.37 -33.57
CA ALA A 235 2.48 -11.02 -34.68
C ALA A 235 1.03 -11.49 -34.42
N VAL A 236 0.88 -12.75 -33.98
CA VAL A 236 -0.44 -13.31 -33.61
C VAL A 236 -1.05 -12.53 -32.44
N ALA A 237 -0.25 -12.19 -31.44
CA ALA A 237 -0.69 -11.41 -30.28
C ALA A 237 -1.22 -10.02 -30.70
N LEU A 238 -0.52 -9.31 -31.61
CA LEU A 238 -0.99 -8.00 -32.11
C LEU A 238 -2.33 -8.11 -32.84
N GLY A 239 -2.54 -9.18 -33.62
CA GLY A 239 -3.85 -9.43 -34.23
C GLY A 239 -4.97 -9.60 -33.19
N LYS A 240 -4.72 -10.39 -32.13
CA LYS A 240 -5.66 -10.57 -31.02
C LYS A 240 -5.90 -9.25 -30.25
N LEU A 241 -4.83 -8.50 -29.94
CA LEU A 241 -4.90 -7.22 -29.24
C LEU A 241 -5.65 -6.15 -30.05
N SER A 242 -5.52 -6.15 -31.38
CA SER A 242 -6.29 -5.26 -32.24
C SER A 242 -7.81 -5.45 -32.09
N LEU A 243 -8.28 -6.69 -31.95
CA LEU A 243 -9.69 -6.99 -31.71
C LEU A 243 -10.13 -6.59 -30.30
N ILE A 244 -9.33 -7.00 -29.30
CA ILE A 244 -9.59 -6.69 -27.88
C ILE A 244 -9.65 -5.18 -27.65
N SER A 245 -8.66 -4.44 -28.15
CA SER A 245 -8.56 -2.99 -27.93
C SER A 245 -9.62 -2.20 -28.66
N LYS A 246 -10.05 -2.62 -29.86
CA LYS A 246 -11.19 -2.01 -30.56
C LYS A 246 -12.47 -2.12 -29.73
N ALA A 247 -12.77 -3.31 -29.21
CA ALA A 247 -13.93 -3.52 -28.35
C ALA A 247 -13.84 -2.72 -27.03
N ALA A 248 -12.65 -2.63 -26.42
CA ALA A 248 -12.43 -1.85 -25.22
C ALA A 248 -12.45 -0.34 -25.45
N ASN A 249 -12.11 0.12 -26.65
CA ASN A 249 -12.10 1.54 -27.02
C ASN A 249 -13.52 2.16 -27.16
N GLU A 250 -14.55 1.31 -27.22
CA GLU A 250 -15.95 1.74 -27.21
C GLU A 250 -16.43 2.18 -25.83
N ASP A 251 -15.70 1.78 -24.77
CA ASP A 251 -16.03 2.19 -23.41
C ASP A 251 -15.78 3.67 -23.21
N MET A 252 -16.72 4.34 -22.55
CA MET A 252 -16.63 5.78 -22.25
C MET A 252 -16.77 6.02 -20.75
N ARG A 253 -16.10 7.05 -20.25
CA ARG A 253 -16.28 7.50 -18.86
C ARG A 253 -17.67 8.04 -18.65
N THR A 254 -18.36 7.52 -17.64
CA THR A 254 -19.67 7.99 -17.19
C THR A 254 -19.63 8.38 -15.73
N GLU A 255 -20.59 9.17 -15.27
CA GLU A 255 -20.70 9.53 -13.86
C GLU A 255 -21.02 8.31 -13.00
N CYS A 256 -20.27 8.14 -11.92
CA CYS A 256 -20.35 7.04 -10.99
C CYS A 256 -20.24 7.56 -9.54
N PRO A 257 -20.94 6.96 -8.57
CA PRO A 257 -20.79 7.35 -7.18
C PRO A 257 -19.44 6.85 -6.62
N VAL A 258 -18.86 7.60 -5.67
CA VAL A 258 -17.59 7.25 -5.02
C VAL A 258 -17.65 5.91 -4.28
N SER A 259 -18.84 5.38 -4.00
CA SER A 259 -19.05 4.02 -3.47
C SER A 259 -18.52 2.91 -4.39
N LYS A 260 -18.18 3.21 -5.64
CA LYS A 260 -17.52 2.30 -6.59
C LYS A 260 -16.00 2.32 -6.53
N LEU A 261 -15.43 3.19 -5.70
CA LEU A 261 -13.97 3.25 -5.49
C LEU A 261 -13.54 2.25 -4.42
N THR A 262 -12.43 1.60 -4.71
CA THR A 262 -11.71 0.71 -3.78
C THR A 262 -10.28 1.20 -3.69
N LEU A 263 -9.90 1.69 -2.51
CA LEU A 263 -8.61 2.30 -2.22
C LEU A 263 -7.69 1.30 -1.55
N GLY A 264 -6.58 0.93 -2.16
CA GLY A 264 -5.48 0.24 -1.52
C GLY A 264 -4.56 1.25 -0.80
N MET A 265 -4.20 0.97 0.45
CA MET A 265 -3.36 1.86 1.25
C MET A 265 -2.01 1.21 1.55
N GLN A 266 -0.91 1.89 1.17
CA GLN A 266 0.47 1.44 1.30
C GLN A 266 1.32 2.46 2.07
N CYS A 267 2.42 2.00 2.66
CA CYS A 267 3.43 2.91 3.23
C CYS A 267 4.84 2.33 3.06
N GLY A 268 5.64 2.96 2.21
CA GLY A 268 7.03 2.57 1.95
C GLY A 268 8.02 3.68 2.27
N GLY A 269 9.23 3.30 2.74
CA GLY A 269 10.22 4.30 3.17
C GLY A 269 9.75 5.15 4.34
N SER A 270 9.00 4.57 5.30
CA SER A 270 8.42 5.29 6.44
C SER A 270 9.49 5.91 7.33
N ASP A 271 9.18 7.07 7.90
CA ASP A 271 9.94 7.79 8.93
C ASP A 271 9.08 7.99 10.19
N ALA A 272 9.63 8.62 11.21
CA ALA A 272 8.91 8.88 12.45
C ALA A 272 7.74 9.87 12.29
N LEU A 273 7.73 10.70 11.25
CA LEU A 273 6.63 11.63 10.94
C LEU A 273 5.50 10.95 10.17
N SER A 274 5.74 9.82 9.51
CA SER A 274 4.71 9.09 8.75
C SER A 274 3.47 8.78 9.59
N GLY A 275 3.66 8.31 10.85
CA GLY A 275 2.57 8.01 11.78
C GLY A 275 1.91 9.25 12.43
N ILE A 276 2.42 10.45 12.16
CA ILE A 276 1.96 11.72 12.75
C ILE A 276 1.24 12.56 11.69
N THR A 277 1.65 12.46 10.44
CA THR A 277 1.21 13.33 9.33
C THR A 277 0.49 12.56 8.24
N ALA A 278 1.23 11.94 7.32
CA ALA A 278 0.69 11.32 6.11
C ALA A 278 -0.27 10.15 6.40
N ASN A 279 0.08 9.25 7.34
CA ASN A 279 -0.76 8.10 7.63
C ASN A 279 -2.09 8.48 8.29
N PRO A 280 -2.15 9.33 9.34
CA PRO A 280 -3.41 9.80 9.89
C PRO A 280 -4.24 10.60 8.89
N ALA A 281 -3.61 11.42 8.04
CA ALA A 281 -4.32 12.16 7.00
C ALA A 281 -4.93 11.22 5.94
N LEU A 282 -4.18 10.18 5.52
CA LEU A 282 -4.73 9.12 4.66
C LEU A 282 -5.87 8.37 5.37
N GLY A 283 -5.75 8.15 6.68
CA GLY A 283 -6.82 7.58 7.50
C GLY A 283 -8.12 8.37 7.44
N VAL A 284 -8.05 9.70 7.49
CA VAL A 284 -9.23 10.58 7.29
C VAL A 284 -9.79 10.45 5.87
N ALA A 285 -8.94 10.43 4.84
CA ALA A 285 -9.40 10.22 3.46
C ALA A 285 -10.10 8.86 3.29
N SER A 286 -9.56 7.81 3.94
CA SER A 286 -10.18 6.48 4.02
C SER A 286 -11.56 6.54 4.70
N ASP A 287 -11.68 7.21 5.84
CA ASP A 287 -12.94 7.36 6.57
C ASP A 287 -13.99 8.12 5.74
N ILE A 288 -13.59 9.18 5.03
CA ILE A 288 -14.48 9.91 4.10
C ILE A 288 -14.98 8.96 2.99
N LEU A 289 -14.08 8.19 2.38
CA LEU A 289 -14.45 7.24 1.32
C LEU A 289 -15.42 6.17 1.86
N VAL A 290 -15.12 5.58 3.00
CA VAL A 290 -15.95 4.56 3.66
C VAL A 290 -17.32 5.14 4.05
N GLY A 291 -17.35 6.35 4.61
CA GLY A 291 -18.59 7.07 4.95
C GLY A 291 -19.48 7.33 3.74
N ASN A 292 -18.91 7.40 2.53
CA ASN A 292 -19.63 7.53 1.27
C ASN A 292 -19.86 6.19 0.55
N GLY A 293 -19.71 5.07 1.27
CA GLY A 293 -20.03 3.72 0.78
C GLY A 293 -18.91 3.05 -0.02
N GLY A 294 -17.74 3.67 -0.15
CA GLY A 294 -16.58 3.08 -0.82
C GLY A 294 -15.85 2.05 0.06
N THR A 295 -14.75 1.51 -0.47
CA THR A 295 -13.95 0.49 0.21
C THR A 295 -12.52 0.96 0.38
N SER A 296 -11.93 0.75 1.57
CA SER A 296 -10.51 0.98 1.85
C SER A 296 -9.87 -0.32 2.34
N ILE A 297 -8.70 -0.66 1.79
CA ILE A 297 -7.97 -1.89 2.10
C ILE A 297 -6.70 -1.53 2.87
N LEU A 298 -6.62 -1.95 4.13
CA LEU A 298 -5.36 -2.02 4.87
C LEU A 298 -4.75 -3.41 4.69
N SER A 299 -3.43 -3.51 4.59
CA SER A 299 -2.72 -4.79 4.44
C SER A 299 -1.38 -4.78 5.20
N GLU A 300 -0.48 -5.73 4.88
CA GLU A 300 0.87 -5.85 5.45
C GLU A 300 0.88 -6.38 6.89
N THR A 301 0.51 -7.67 7.04
CA THR A 301 0.31 -8.30 8.35
C THR A 301 1.54 -8.22 9.29
N PRO A 302 2.80 -8.35 8.83
CA PRO A 302 3.95 -8.07 9.68
C PRO A 302 3.99 -6.65 10.24
N GLU A 303 3.40 -5.67 9.54
CA GLU A 303 3.42 -4.26 9.90
C GLU A 303 2.26 -3.80 10.79
N ILE A 304 1.38 -4.71 11.21
CA ILE A 304 0.39 -4.44 12.28
C ILE A 304 0.75 -5.17 13.58
N PHE A 305 1.86 -5.92 13.61
CA PHE A 305 2.29 -6.68 14.77
C PHE A 305 2.52 -5.76 15.98
N GLY A 306 1.84 -6.07 17.10
CA GLY A 306 1.83 -5.23 18.31
C GLY A 306 0.78 -4.11 18.32
N ALA A 307 0.23 -3.73 17.17
CA ALA A 307 -0.85 -2.73 17.05
C ALA A 307 -2.19 -3.33 16.57
N GLN A 308 -2.25 -4.65 16.34
CA GLN A 308 -3.45 -5.34 15.83
C GLN A 308 -4.69 -5.15 16.69
N HIS A 309 -4.52 -4.95 18.01
CA HIS A 309 -5.62 -4.71 18.93
C HIS A 309 -6.44 -3.49 18.54
N LEU A 310 -5.83 -2.44 17.97
CA LEU A 310 -6.51 -1.24 17.48
C LEU A 310 -7.46 -1.50 16.30
N LEU A 311 -7.24 -2.58 15.55
CA LEU A 311 -8.13 -3.06 14.48
C LEU A 311 -9.17 -4.04 15.03
N ILE A 312 -8.75 -4.97 15.89
CA ILE A 312 -9.60 -6.01 16.47
C ILE A 312 -10.71 -5.39 17.31
N HIS A 313 -10.42 -4.39 18.14
CA HIS A 313 -11.41 -3.72 19.00
C HIS A 313 -12.55 -3.05 18.22
N ARG A 314 -12.34 -2.70 16.95
CA ARG A 314 -13.37 -2.09 16.08
C ARG A 314 -13.88 -3.04 15.00
N SER A 315 -13.71 -4.35 15.20
CA SER A 315 -14.21 -5.41 14.34
C SER A 315 -15.18 -6.32 15.06
N ASN A 316 -15.94 -7.13 14.30
CA ASN A 316 -16.68 -8.24 14.88
C ASN A 316 -15.72 -9.38 15.26
N ALA A 317 -16.21 -10.30 16.14
CA ALA A 317 -15.39 -11.39 16.66
C ALA A 317 -14.84 -12.35 15.58
N MET A 318 -15.53 -12.51 14.45
CA MET A 318 -15.08 -13.36 13.35
C MET A 318 -13.90 -12.71 12.61
N THR A 319 -14.03 -11.44 12.30
CA THR A 319 -12.96 -10.64 11.66
C THR A 319 -11.72 -10.56 12.56
N GLY A 320 -11.90 -10.33 13.86
CA GLY A 320 -10.80 -10.33 14.82
C GLY A 320 -10.03 -11.66 14.84
N ARG A 321 -10.74 -12.80 14.89
CA ARG A 321 -10.11 -14.13 14.81
C ARG A 321 -9.35 -14.38 13.52
N LYS A 322 -9.82 -13.85 12.37
CA LYS A 322 -9.07 -13.96 11.10
C LYS A 322 -7.72 -13.21 11.19
N ILE A 323 -7.70 -12.00 11.74
CA ILE A 323 -6.45 -11.22 11.92
C ILE A 323 -5.49 -11.95 12.85
N GLU A 324 -5.97 -12.48 13.97
CA GLU A 324 -5.15 -13.29 14.88
C GLU A 324 -4.59 -14.53 14.18
N GLY A 325 -5.39 -15.19 13.34
CA GLY A 325 -4.98 -16.32 12.51
C GLY A 325 -3.86 -15.96 11.54
N PHE A 326 -3.96 -14.82 10.86
CA PHE A 326 -2.90 -14.31 9.96
C PHE A 326 -1.60 -14.05 10.74
N LEU A 327 -1.68 -13.36 11.88
CA LEU A 327 -0.49 -13.10 12.71
C LEU A 327 0.15 -14.39 13.23
N HIS A 328 -0.65 -15.39 13.60
CA HIS A 328 -0.14 -16.70 13.99
C HIS A 328 0.58 -17.40 12.82
N TRP A 329 -0.01 -17.39 11.65
CA TRP A 329 0.62 -17.92 10.41
C TRP A 329 1.96 -17.23 10.15
N TRP A 330 2.01 -15.89 10.21
CA TRP A 330 3.24 -15.12 9.97
C TRP A 330 4.34 -15.42 10.98
N LYS A 331 4.02 -15.57 12.28
CA LYS A 331 5.01 -15.99 13.29
C LYS A 331 5.63 -17.33 12.95
N ASN A 332 4.80 -18.30 12.56
CA ASN A 332 5.27 -19.65 12.20
C ASN A 332 6.07 -19.63 10.89
N TYR A 333 5.62 -18.85 9.91
CA TYR A 333 6.31 -18.72 8.62
C TYR A 333 7.68 -18.04 8.78
N ALA A 334 7.78 -16.98 9.54
CA ALA A 334 9.04 -16.31 9.86
C ALA A 334 10.00 -17.29 10.58
N ALA A 335 9.53 -17.98 11.61
CA ALA A 335 10.36 -18.94 12.36
C ALA A 335 10.88 -20.07 11.47
N LYS A 336 10.05 -20.64 10.58
CA LYS A 336 10.48 -21.67 9.60
C LYS A 336 11.58 -21.18 8.66
N ASN A 337 11.64 -19.89 8.38
CA ASN A 337 12.63 -19.25 7.51
C ASN A 337 13.81 -18.64 8.29
N GLY A 338 13.94 -18.91 9.60
CA GLY A 338 15.00 -18.33 10.44
C GLY A 338 14.92 -16.81 10.60
N ALA A 339 13.73 -16.23 10.42
CA ALA A 339 13.46 -14.79 10.51
C ALA A 339 12.57 -14.45 11.70
N THR A 340 12.47 -13.17 12.03
CA THR A 340 11.56 -12.63 13.04
C THR A 340 10.72 -11.50 12.44
N LEU A 341 9.55 -11.22 13.02
CA LEU A 341 8.71 -10.10 12.59
C LEU A 341 9.34 -8.73 12.89
N ASP A 342 10.28 -8.66 13.84
CA ASP A 342 11.04 -7.45 14.20
C ASP A 342 12.16 -7.09 13.20
N ASN A 343 12.28 -7.80 12.09
CA ASN A 343 13.22 -7.46 11.02
C ASN A 343 12.85 -6.14 10.28
N ASN A 344 11.68 -5.61 10.52
CA ASN A 344 11.17 -4.30 10.10
C ASN A 344 10.93 -3.44 11.37
N PRO A 345 11.51 -2.24 11.57
CA PRO A 345 11.96 -1.25 10.56
C PRO A 345 13.34 -1.52 9.93
N SER A 346 13.43 -1.20 8.64
CA SER A 346 14.68 -1.26 7.88
C SER A 346 15.72 -0.23 8.38
N PRO A 347 17.01 -0.36 7.98
CA PRO A 347 18.01 0.67 8.30
C PRO A 347 17.62 2.08 7.83
N GLY A 348 16.92 2.20 6.69
CA GLY A 348 16.40 3.48 6.19
C GLY A 348 15.32 4.08 7.09
N ASN A 349 14.40 3.25 7.58
CA ASN A 349 13.37 3.68 8.54
C ASN A 349 13.98 4.13 9.87
N LYS A 350 15.01 3.41 10.36
CA LYS A 350 15.74 3.78 11.58
C LYS A 350 16.46 5.12 11.43
N ARG A 351 17.11 5.37 10.29
CA ARG A 351 17.67 6.71 9.98
C ARG A 351 16.61 7.80 9.91
N GLY A 352 15.36 7.45 9.62
CA GLY A 352 14.20 8.34 9.66
C GLY A 352 13.57 8.50 11.04
N GLY A 353 14.17 7.96 12.11
CA GLY A 353 13.74 8.14 13.50
C GLY A 353 12.85 7.02 14.07
N LEU A 354 12.46 6.02 13.27
CA LEU A 354 11.78 4.82 13.78
C LEU A 354 12.75 3.89 14.52
N THR A 355 12.26 3.15 15.53
CA THR A 355 13.11 2.29 16.36
C THR A 355 12.71 0.82 16.31
N THR A 356 11.47 0.50 16.66
CA THR A 356 10.98 -0.88 16.82
C THR A 356 9.82 -1.14 15.86
N ILE A 357 9.48 -2.42 15.70
CA ILE A 357 8.28 -2.82 14.93
C ILE A 357 7.00 -2.27 15.59
N LEU A 358 6.94 -2.15 16.91
CA LEU A 358 5.77 -1.59 17.60
C LEU A 358 5.52 -0.14 17.19
N GLU A 359 6.56 0.69 17.18
CA GLU A 359 6.44 2.09 16.74
C GLU A 359 6.00 2.19 15.29
N LYS A 360 6.58 1.35 14.40
CA LYS A 360 6.19 1.31 13.00
C LYS A 360 4.75 0.89 12.81
N SER A 361 4.32 -0.17 13.51
CA SER A 361 2.96 -0.72 13.40
C SER A 361 1.88 0.26 13.87
N LEU A 362 2.13 1.00 14.95
CA LEU A 362 1.23 2.07 15.40
C LEU A 362 1.03 3.13 14.31
N GLY A 363 2.11 3.53 13.63
CA GLY A 363 2.04 4.44 12.49
C GLY A 363 1.32 3.83 11.29
N ALA A 364 1.57 2.56 10.96
CA ALA A 364 0.94 1.88 9.83
C ALA A 364 -0.57 1.74 10.00
N VAL A 365 -1.04 1.35 11.20
CA VAL A 365 -2.47 1.21 11.51
C VAL A 365 -3.22 2.55 11.42
N ALA A 366 -2.56 3.68 11.60
CA ALA A 366 -3.17 5.00 11.48
C ALA A 366 -3.74 5.28 10.08
N LYS A 367 -3.23 4.63 9.01
CA LYS A 367 -3.79 4.68 7.65
C LYS A 367 -5.25 4.22 7.59
N ALA A 368 -5.66 3.36 8.51
CA ALA A 368 -7.00 2.80 8.56
C ALA A 368 -8.06 3.74 9.18
N GLY A 369 -7.71 4.96 9.54
CA GLY A 369 -8.64 5.92 10.14
C GLY A 369 -9.35 5.38 11.38
N GLN A 370 -10.65 5.68 11.51
CA GLN A 370 -11.49 5.34 12.65
C GLN A 370 -12.67 4.41 12.30
N SER A 371 -12.92 4.16 11.01
CA SER A 371 -14.04 3.35 10.55
C SER A 371 -14.01 1.94 11.14
N PRO A 372 -15.18 1.33 11.42
CA PRO A 372 -15.26 -0.07 11.81
C PRO A 372 -14.61 -0.98 10.77
N LEU A 373 -13.87 -1.99 11.22
CA LEU A 373 -13.29 -2.99 10.34
C LEU A 373 -14.35 -4.06 10.01
N THR A 374 -14.80 -4.09 8.76
CA THR A 374 -15.94 -4.89 8.33
C THR A 374 -15.59 -6.35 8.08
N ASN A 375 -14.44 -6.64 7.48
CA ASN A 375 -14.00 -8.01 7.18
C ASN A 375 -12.48 -8.10 7.04
N ALA A 376 -11.96 -9.33 7.01
CA ALA A 376 -10.57 -9.66 6.70
C ALA A 376 -10.51 -10.76 5.64
N TYR A 377 -9.56 -10.63 4.70
CA TYR A 377 -9.40 -11.44 3.50
C TYR A 377 -8.01 -12.03 3.42
N ALA A 378 -7.88 -13.20 2.80
CA ALA A 378 -6.59 -13.77 2.43
C ALA A 378 -5.94 -12.93 1.31
N TYR A 379 -4.64 -13.16 1.07
CA TYR A 379 -3.89 -12.47 0.01
C TYR A 379 -4.56 -12.59 -1.35
N ALA A 380 -4.81 -11.47 -2.01
CA ALA A 380 -5.43 -11.37 -3.33
C ALA A 380 -6.84 -11.99 -3.41
N GLU A 381 -7.48 -12.27 -2.30
CA GLU A 381 -8.88 -12.69 -2.27
C GLU A 381 -9.78 -11.53 -2.71
N ARG A 382 -10.75 -11.81 -3.60
CA ARG A 382 -11.64 -10.77 -4.10
C ARG A 382 -12.48 -10.19 -2.95
N ILE A 383 -12.42 -8.87 -2.80
CA ILE A 383 -13.23 -8.14 -1.83
C ILE A 383 -14.65 -7.97 -2.36
N ASP A 384 -15.62 -8.39 -1.56
CA ASP A 384 -17.05 -8.39 -1.87
C ASP A 384 -17.88 -7.54 -0.90
N THR A 385 -17.24 -6.96 0.14
CA THR A 385 -17.88 -6.06 1.11
C THR A 385 -17.35 -4.64 0.97
N SER A 386 -18.22 -3.66 1.20
CA SER A 386 -17.80 -2.24 1.31
C SER A 386 -17.33 -1.91 2.74
N GLY A 387 -16.63 -0.80 2.88
CA GLY A 387 -16.13 -0.29 4.15
C GLY A 387 -14.62 -0.46 4.31
N LEU A 388 -14.13 -0.32 5.53
CA LEU A 388 -12.74 -0.64 5.85
C LEU A 388 -12.58 -2.15 5.94
N VAL A 389 -11.65 -2.71 5.16
CA VAL A 389 -11.32 -4.13 5.17
C VAL A 389 -9.83 -4.34 5.37
N TYR A 390 -9.48 -5.53 5.86
CA TYR A 390 -8.10 -5.96 6.01
C TYR A 390 -7.79 -7.08 4.99
N MET A 391 -6.61 -7.03 4.34
CA MET A 391 -6.12 -8.11 3.49
C MET A 391 -4.76 -8.59 3.99
N ASP A 392 -4.60 -9.89 4.20
CA ASP A 392 -3.30 -10.48 4.53
C ASP A 392 -2.29 -10.26 3.40
N SER A 393 -1.08 -9.84 3.74
CA SER A 393 0.05 -9.74 2.81
C SER A 393 1.38 -9.61 3.54
N PRO A 394 2.52 -9.83 2.84
CA PRO A 394 3.83 -9.41 3.34
C PRO A 394 3.90 -7.90 3.56
N GLY A 395 4.82 -7.44 4.43
CA GLY A 395 5.21 -6.04 4.58
C GLY A 395 6.24 -5.63 3.51
N TYR A 396 5.85 -5.74 2.24
CA TYR A 396 6.66 -5.37 1.08
C TYR A 396 5.76 -4.78 0.00
N ASP A 397 5.88 -3.48 -0.21
CA ASP A 397 4.97 -2.65 -1.00
C ASP A 397 4.54 -3.26 -2.35
N PRO A 398 5.44 -3.73 -3.25
CA PRO A 398 5.01 -4.26 -4.55
C PRO A 398 4.15 -5.52 -4.41
N VAL A 399 4.48 -6.41 -3.47
CA VAL A 399 3.71 -7.64 -3.22
C VAL A 399 2.35 -7.31 -2.62
N ALA A 400 2.33 -6.43 -1.60
CA ALA A 400 1.10 -6.01 -0.93
C ALA A 400 0.15 -5.29 -1.90
N ALA A 401 0.64 -4.33 -2.68
CA ALA A 401 -0.14 -3.62 -3.68
C ALA A 401 -0.64 -4.53 -4.80
N THR A 402 0.19 -5.48 -5.28
CA THR A 402 -0.25 -6.51 -6.24
C THR A 402 -1.45 -7.29 -5.69
N GLY A 403 -1.41 -7.68 -4.41
CA GLY A 403 -2.55 -8.34 -3.76
C GLY A 403 -3.78 -7.43 -3.67
N GLN A 404 -3.61 -6.17 -3.29
CA GLN A 404 -4.72 -5.20 -3.19
C GLN A 404 -5.38 -4.93 -4.56
N VAL A 405 -4.58 -4.75 -5.62
CA VAL A 405 -5.09 -4.59 -6.99
C VAL A 405 -5.83 -5.86 -7.43
N ALA A 406 -5.24 -7.04 -7.22
CA ALA A 406 -5.90 -8.31 -7.53
C ALA A 406 -7.23 -8.48 -6.77
N ALA A 407 -7.30 -8.01 -5.52
CA ALA A 407 -8.50 -8.02 -4.68
C ALA A 407 -9.57 -7.00 -5.13
N GLY A 408 -9.22 -6.03 -6.00
CA GLY A 408 -10.14 -5.08 -6.60
C GLY A 408 -9.82 -3.60 -6.38
N ALA A 409 -8.68 -3.24 -5.77
CA ALA A 409 -8.29 -1.85 -5.58
C ALA A 409 -8.11 -1.15 -6.93
N ASN A 410 -8.95 -0.16 -7.24
CA ASN A 410 -8.89 0.63 -8.47
C ASN A 410 -8.15 1.96 -8.31
N LEU A 411 -7.69 2.25 -7.08
CA LEU A 411 -6.80 3.35 -6.69
C LEU A 411 -5.82 2.86 -5.62
N ILE A 412 -4.59 3.38 -5.61
CA ILE A 412 -3.61 3.18 -4.53
C ILE A 412 -3.24 4.54 -3.94
N ALA A 413 -3.14 4.62 -2.60
CA ALA A 413 -2.51 5.72 -1.90
C ALA A 413 -1.24 5.21 -1.19
N PHE A 414 -0.11 5.86 -1.43
CA PHE A 414 1.21 5.45 -0.99
C PHE A 414 1.84 6.56 -0.15
N THR A 415 1.94 6.36 1.16
CA THR A 415 2.61 7.30 2.05
C THR A 415 4.11 7.00 2.13
N THR A 416 4.95 8.03 2.22
CA THR A 416 6.39 7.87 2.31
C THR A 416 7.05 9.02 3.08
N GLY A 417 8.08 8.70 3.86
CA GLY A 417 8.93 9.68 4.57
C GLY A 417 10.31 9.85 3.93
N ARG A 418 10.73 8.89 3.08
CA ARG A 418 12.06 8.85 2.47
C ARG A 418 12.04 8.98 0.95
N GLY A 419 10.86 8.92 0.35
CA GLY A 419 10.66 8.94 -1.10
C GLY A 419 10.51 7.56 -1.72
N SER A 420 9.79 7.50 -2.85
CA SER A 420 9.59 6.29 -3.63
C SER A 420 9.19 6.64 -5.05
N CYS A 421 9.68 5.90 -6.03
CA CYS A 421 9.23 5.95 -7.44
C CYS A 421 8.05 5.00 -7.71
N PHE A 422 7.47 4.39 -6.68
CA PHE A 422 6.43 3.37 -6.80
C PHE A 422 5.24 3.81 -7.66
N GLY A 423 4.78 2.90 -8.51
CA GLY A 423 3.51 2.91 -9.24
C GLY A 423 2.89 1.52 -9.19
N ALA A 424 1.63 1.33 -9.53
CA ALA A 424 0.94 0.03 -9.46
C ALA A 424 -0.07 -0.14 -10.60
N LYS A 425 0.38 -0.14 -11.86
CA LYS A 425 -0.55 -0.40 -12.99
C LYS A 425 -1.32 -1.71 -12.79
N PRO A 426 -2.62 -1.71 -13.06
CA PRO A 426 -3.40 -0.68 -13.75
C PRO A 426 -4.03 0.37 -12.81
N ALA A 427 -3.76 0.34 -11.49
CA ALA A 427 -4.32 1.31 -10.54
C ALA A 427 -3.42 2.56 -10.46
N PRO A 428 -3.97 3.78 -10.62
CA PRO A 428 -3.22 5.00 -10.38
C PRO A 428 -2.80 5.10 -8.92
N SER A 429 -1.59 5.61 -8.68
CA SER A 429 -0.97 5.63 -7.34
C SER A 429 -0.67 7.06 -6.90
N LEU A 430 -1.38 7.54 -5.87
CA LEU A 430 -1.15 8.85 -5.23
C LEU A 430 -0.04 8.74 -4.21
N LYS A 431 1.07 9.48 -4.35
CA LYS A 431 2.17 9.50 -3.38
C LYS A 431 2.07 10.69 -2.43
N ILE A 432 2.16 10.41 -1.12
CA ILE A 432 1.94 11.38 -0.05
C ILE A 432 3.19 11.44 0.82
N ALA A 433 3.88 12.59 0.85
CA ALA A 433 5.04 12.79 1.70
C ALA A 433 4.62 13.06 3.16
N SER A 434 5.35 12.47 4.13
CA SER A 434 5.16 12.72 5.56
C SER A 434 5.80 14.03 6.03
N ASN A 435 6.72 14.60 5.25
CA ASN A 435 7.49 15.78 5.62
C ASN A 435 7.77 16.68 4.40
N GLY A 436 7.77 18.01 4.62
CA GLY A 436 7.99 18.99 3.56
C GLY A 436 9.38 18.97 2.95
N GLY A 437 10.40 18.51 3.69
CA GLY A 437 11.76 18.34 3.16
C GLY A 437 11.81 17.32 2.02
N LEU A 438 11.09 16.21 2.16
CA LEU A 438 10.92 15.22 1.10
C LEU A 438 10.16 15.80 -0.10
N ALA A 439 9.03 16.46 0.14
CA ALA A 439 8.23 17.04 -0.93
C ALA A 439 9.02 18.06 -1.77
N GLN A 440 9.94 18.81 -1.12
CA GLN A 440 10.82 19.77 -1.80
C GLN A 440 11.98 19.10 -2.53
N SER A 441 12.56 18.03 -1.98
CA SER A 441 13.71 17.35 -2.57
C SER A 441 13.36 16.37 -3.69
N MET A 442 12.13 15.84 -3.71
CA MET A 442 11.62 14.91 -4.72
C MET A 442 10.27 15.38 -5.29
N PRO A 443 10.19 16.61 -5.85
CA PRO A 443 8.92 17.18 -6.30
C PRO A 443 8.30 16.42 -7.47
N GLU A 444 9.11 15.69 -8.24
CA GLU A 444 8.65 14.86 -9.36
C GLU A 444 7.95 13.57 -8.91
N GLU A 445 8.19 13.14 -7.67
CA GLU A 445 7.66 11.89 -7.14
C GLU A 445 6.44 12.08 -6.23
N ILE A 446 6.31 13.24 -5.58
CA ILE A 446 5.32 13.48 -4.53
C ILE A 446 4.13 14.26 -5.06
N ASP A 447 2.92 13.67 -4.95
CA ASP A 447 1.65 14.30 -5.36
C ASP A 447 1.09 15.22 -4.27
N VAL A 448 1.25 14.86 -2.98
CA VAL A 448 0.71 15.61 -1.82
C VAL A 448 1.76 15.72 -0.72
N ASP A 449 1.93 16.92 -0.16
CA ASP A 449 2.77 17.17 1.02
C ASP A 449 1.91 17.23 2.30
N ALA A 450 2.09 16.24 3.20
CA ALA A 450 1.45 16.24 4.52
C ALA A 450 2.37 16.81 5.63
N GLY A 451 3.58 17.23 5.32
CA GLY A 451 4.54 17.82 6.27
C GLY A 451 4.00 18.97 7.10
N PRO A 452 3.22 19.91 6.55
CA PRO A 452 2.63 21.03 7.31
C PRO A 452 1.78 20.62 8.52
N ILE A 453 1.32 19.37 8.61
CA ILE A 453 0.63 18.85 9.82
C ILE A 453 1.56 18.87 11.03
N ALA A 454 2.83 18.51 10.86
CA ALA A 454 3.79 18.42 11.97
C ALA A 454 4.01 19.76 12.69
N THR A 455 3.87 20.88 11.98
CA THR A 455 4.01 22.23 12.52
C THR A 455 2.68 22.83 12.98
N GLY A 456 1.56 22.13 12.80
CA GLY A 456 0.22 22.64 13.10
C GLY A 456 -0.30 23.67 12.09
N ALA A 457 0.40 23.90 10.98
CA ALA A 457 -0.03 24.82 9.92
C ALA A 457 -1.30 24.33 9.20
N VAL A 458 -1.49 23.01 9.13
CA VAL A 458 -2.68 22.37 8.56
C VAL A 458 -3.15 21.26 9.50
N SER A 459 -4.47 21.10 9.67
CA SER A 459 -5.00 20.00 10.47
C SER A 459 -4.97 18.67 9.71
N ILE A 460 -4.93 17.56 10.45
CA ILE A 460 -5.06 16.20 9.87
C ILE A 460 -6.36 16.08 9.07
N ALA A 461 -7.47 16.61 9.59
CA ALA A 461 -8.77 16.57 8.92
C ALA A 461 -8.77 17.31 7.57
N SER A 462 -8.22 18.53 7.53
CA SER A 462 -8.12 19.33 6.30
C SER A 462 -7.22 18.65 5.25
N LYS A 463 -6.07 18.09 5.69
CA LYS A 463 -5.16 17.37 4.77
C LYS A 463 -5.77 16.05 4.28
N GLY A 464 -6.54 15.36 5.11
CA GLY A 464 -7.27 14.16 4.72
C GLY A 464 -8.35 14.45 3.67
N LEU A 465 -9.06 15.56 3.80
CA LEU A 465 -9.99 16.02 2.76
C LEU A 465 -9.24 16.32 1.44
N GLU A 466 -8.12 17.02 1.49
CA GLU A 466 -7.29 17.29 0.31
C GLU A 466 -6.85 15.99 -0.38
N ILE A 467 -6.39 14.99 0.40
CA ILE A 467 -6.03 13.67 -0.14
C ILE A 467 -7.24 13.00 -0.81
N PHE A 468 -8.41 13.03 -0.16
CA PHE A 468 -9.64 12.47 -0.74
C PHE A 468 -10.00 13.14 -2.07
N GLU A 469 -9.97 14.47 -2.13
CA GLU A 469 -10.26 15.23 -3.37
C GLU A 469 -9.25 14.91 -4.49
N ARG A 470 -7.95 14.74 -4.15
CA ARG A 470 -6.93 14.30 -5.12
C ARG A 470 -7.17 12.86 -5.61
N LEU A 471 -7.66 11.95 -4.76
CA LEU A 471 -8.08 10.61 -5.20
C LEU A 471 -9.25 10.67 -6.19
N ILE A 472 -10.19 11.59 -6.01
CA ILE A 472 -11.28 11.82 -6.98
C ILE A 472 -10.75 12.37 -8.31
N ASP A 473 -9.76 13.27 -8.29
CA ASP A 473 -9.11 13.76 -9.51
C ASP A 473 -8.46 12.62 -10.30
N LEU A 474 -7.71 11.74 -9.60
CA LEU A 474 -7.13 10.54 -10.22
C LEU A 474 -8.22 9.59 -10.76
N ALA A 475 -9.31 9.39 -10.02
CA ALA A 475 -10.44 8.58 -10.48
C ALA A 475 -11.08 9.14 -11.74
N ASN A 476 -11.12 10.47 -11.90
CA ASN A 476 -11.60 11.18 -13.09
C ASN A 476 -10.67 11.04 -14.31
N GLY A 477 -9.44 10.55 -14.12
CA GLY A 477 -8.47 10.34 -15.20
C GLY A 477 -7.30 11.30 -15.20
N GLU A 478 -7.17 12.18 -14.21
CA GLU A 478 -5.93 12.93 -14.00
C GLU A 478 -4.79 11.92 -13.71
N LYS A 479 -3.61 12.19 -14.21
CA LYS A 479 -2.46 11.31 -14.02
C LYS A 479 -1.73 11.66 -12.72
N SER A 480 -1.41 10.64 -11.93
CA SER A 480 -0.44 10.78 -10.85
C SER A 480 0.97 11.00 -11.41
N LYS A 481 1.88 11.48 -10.58
CA LYS A 481 3.28 11.67 -10.98
C LYS A 481 3.95 10.38 -11.44
N SER A 482 3.67 9.24 -10.79
CA SER A 482 4.17 7.94 -11.27
C SER A 482 3.64 7.57 -12.66
N GLU A 483 2.37 7.86 -12.97
CA GLU A 483 1.82 7.64 -14.31
C GLU A 483 2.40 8.60 -15.37
N MET A 484 2.72 9.85 -14.98
CA MET A 484 3.37 10.82 -15.90
C MET A 484 4.76 10.34 -16.33
N PHE A 485 5.51 9.65 -15.45
CA PHE A 485 6.80 9.03 -15.76
C PHE A 485 6.68 7.62 -16.35
N GLY A 486 5.47 7.08 -16.48
CA GLY A 486 5.23 5.75 -17.02
C GLY A 486 5.57 4.59 -16.06
N TYR A 487 5.75 4.84 -14.76
CA TYR A 487 6.08 3.83 -13.76
C TYR A 487 4.90 2.87 -13.49
N GLY A 488 5.20 1.72 -12.90
CA GLY A 488 4.21 0.72 -12.49
C GLY A 488 4.18 -0.55 -13.34
N ASP A 489 5.10 -0.71 -14.32
CA ASP A 489 5.19 -1.92 -15.15
C ASP A 489 5.94 -3.06 -14.46
N LEU A 490 6.84 -2.74 -13.51
CA LEU A 490 7.71 -3.71 -12.84
C LEU A 490 7.30 -4.02 -11.40
N GLU A 491 6.31 -3.32 -10.86
CA GLU A 491 5.79 -3.48 -9.51
C GLU A 491 4.68 -4.55 -9.42
N PHE A 492 4.40 -5.27 -10.50
CA PHE A 492 3.55 -6.46 -10.48
C PHE A 492 4.35 -7.64 -9.94
N VAL A 493 4.23 -7.91 -8.63
CA VAL A 493 5.00 -8.93 -7.91
C VAL A 493 4.06 -9.84 -7.12
N PRO A 494 3.56 -10.94 -7.70
CA PRO A 494 2.79 -11.94 -6.97
C PRO A 494 3.59 -12.53 -5.79
N TRP A 495 2.93 -12.73 -4.65
CA TRP A 495 3.60 -13.29 -3.48
C TRP A 495 4.07 -14.73 -3.72
N LYS A 496 5.36 -14.95 -3.50
CA LYS A 496 6.02 -16.26 -3.66
C LYS A 496 6.00 -17.03 -2.34
N ILE A 497 5.12 -18.01 -2.26
CA ILE A 497 4.99 -18.90 -1.11
C ILE A 497 5.42 -20.30 -1.52
N GLY A 498 6.25 -20.95 -0.71
CA GLY A 498 6.72 -22.31 -0.93
C GLY A 498 8.05 -22.42 -1.66
N ALA A 499 8.45 -23.67 -1.97
CA ALA A 499 9.71 -23.98 -2.61
C ALA A 499 9.64 -23.78 -4.14
N THR A 500 10.75 -23.35 -4.72
CA THR A 500 11.01 -23.51 -6.15
C THR A 500 11.65 -24.88 -6.34
N LEU A 501 11.10 -25.74 -7.24
CA LEU A 501 11.47 -27.12 -7.46
C LEU A 501 12.09 -27.29 -8.85
#